data_770cd4760f8fa56b54b5d184bf8134bf
#
_entry.id   770cd4760f8fa56b54b5d184bf8134bf
#
_cell.length_a   1.000
_cell.length_b   1.000
_cell.length_c   1.000
_cell.angle_alpha   90.00
_cell.angle_beta   90.00
_cell.angle_gamma   90.00
#
_symmetry.space_group_name_H-M   'P 1'
#
loop_
_entity.id
_entity.type
_entity.pdbx_description
1 polymer ?
#
loop_
_entity_poly.entity_id
_entity_poly.type
_entity_poly.pdbx_seq_one_letter_code
_entity_poly.pdbx_strand_id
1 'polypeptide(L)'
;MGIVEYLQRNLRRICLVFILAYSVVYAFAFVSLHFKEHPYHAASRWMLDNFRDKVRIVGPHWDDRLPSGVPEHPRYPSVFNYDGRENELPLYEPDTKAKVDMTLRRVSDADYIVFGTPRMADSLPRIPDEYPATVAFLRLLWGEKLGFKLIKTFKNRPAFLGFTFNDDLADESFSV
;
A
#
# COMPACT_ATOMS: atom_id res chain seq x y z
N MET A 1 25.69 39.36 -30.67
CA MET A 1 25.17 38.42 -29.67
C MET A 1 25.61 38.96 -28.30
N GLY A 2 24.68 39.44 -27.50
CA GLY A 2 25.00 40.06 -26.20
C GLY A 2 25.39 39.02 -25.15
N ILE A 3 26.17 39.46 -24.15
CA ILE A 3 26.61 38.60 -23.05
C ILE A 3 25.41 37.94 -22.35
N VAL A 4 24.29 38.66 -22.21
CA VAL A 4 23.04 38.17 -21.59
C VAL A 4 22.44 37.00 -22.39
N GLU A 5 22.38 37.10 -23.72
CA GLU A 5 21.86 36.03 -24.59
C GLU A 5 22.75 34.76 -24.50
N TYR A 6 24.06 34.94 -24.44
CA TYR A 6 25.01 33.84 -24.27
C TYR A 6 24.83 33.14 -22.95
N LEU A 7 24.71 33.87 -21.84
CA LEU A 7 24.47 33.32 -20.51
C LEU A 7 23.13 32.59 -20.42
N GLN A 8 22.05 33.17 -20.94
CA GLN A 8 20.72 32.54 -20.94
C GLN A 8 20.72 31.23 -21.76
N ARG A 9 21.38 31.20 -22.90
CA ARG A 9 21.49 29.99 -23.73
C ARG A 9 22.24 28.87 -23.02
N ASN A 10 23.35 29.20 -22.37
CA ASN A 10 24.12 28.22 -21.61
C ASN A 10 23.36 27.71 -20.40
N LEU A 11 22.68 28.59 -19.67
CA LEU A 11 21.84 28.20 -18.54
C LEU A 11 20.72 27.24 -18.98
N ARG A 12 20.02 27.53 -20.09
CA ARG A 12 19.01 26.62 -20.66
C ARG A 12 19.58 25.26 -21.01
N ARG A 13 20.78 25.19 -21.62
CA ARG A 13 21.45 23.94 -21.95
C ARG A 13 21.81 23.14 -20.68
N ILE A 14 22.34 23.80 -19.69
CA ILE A 14 22.68 23.19 -18.40
C ILE A 14 21.41 22.64 -17.73
N CYS A 15 20.33 23.43 -17.66
CA CYS A 15 19.06 22.95 -17.11
C CYS A 15 18.51 21.73 -17.89
N LEU A 16 18.57 21.74 -19.22
CA LEU A 16 18.14 20.61 -20.03
C LEU A 16 18.97 19.35 -19.74
N VAL A 17 20.29 19.48 -19.64
CA VAL A 17 21.16 18.36 -19.31
C VAL A 17 20.84 17.79 -17.93
N PHE A 18 20.62 18.65 -16.93
CA PHE A 18 20.24 18.20 -15.59
C PHE A 18 18.87 17.48 -15.58
N ILE A 19 17.87 18.03 -16.27
CA ILE A 19 16.55 17.40 -16.38
C ILE A 19 16.67 16.02 -17.04
N LEU A 20 17.40 15.93 -18.16
CA LEU A 20 17.58 14.66 -18.86
C LEU A 20 18.35 13.65 -17.98
N ALA A 21 19.44 14.07 -17.35
CA ALA A 21 20.21 13.20 -16.46
C ALA A 21 19.36 12.69 -15.30
N TYR A 22 18.60 13.56 -14.63
CA TYR A 22 17.68 13.18 -13.57
C TYR A 22 16.62 12.19 -14.07
N SER A 23 16.01 12.46 -15.23
CA SER A 23 15.00 11.57 -15.82
C SER A 23 15.55 10.18 -16.12
N VAL A 24 16.78 10.10 -16.63
CA VAL A 24 17.45 8.81 -16.89
C VAL A 24 17.72 8.07 -15.58
N VAL A 25 18.29 8.75 -14.59
CA VAL A 25 18.57 8.15 -13.27
C VAL A 25 17.28 7.66 -12.61
N TYR A 26 16.24 8.48 -12.67
CA TYR A 26 14.93 8.09 -12.12
C TYR A 26 14.32 6.90 -12.88
N ALA A 27 14.42 6.86 -14.21
CA ALA A 27 13.93 5.72 -15.00
C ALA A 27 14.64 4.41 -14.60
N PHE A 28 15.96 4.42 -14.43
CA PHE A 28 16.70 3.26 -13.95
C PHE A 28 16.31 2.88 -12.51
N ALA A 29 16.11 3.87 -11.65
CA ALA A 29 15.63 3.62 -10.29
C ALA A 29 14.24 2.97 -10.31
N PHE A 30 13.32 3.45 -11.14
CA PHE A 30 11.98 2.88 -11.28
C PHE A 30 12.04 1.43 -11.79
N VAL A 31 12.84 1.16 -12.81
CA VAL A 31 13.04 -0.20 -13.35
C VAL A 31 13.57 -1.16 -12.28
N SER A 32 14.32 -0.66 -11.27
CA SER A 32 14.82 -1.49 -10.18
C SER A 32 13.73 -2.20 -9.37
N LEU A 33 12.49 -1.67 -9.37
CA LEU A 33 11.34 -2.31 -8.72
C LEU A 33 11.05 -3.69 -9.30
N HIS A 34 11.23 -3.87 -10.62
CA HIS A 34 10.99 -5.14 -11.30
C HIS A 34 12.01 -6.24 -10.98
N PHE A 35 13.16 -5.87 -10.40
CA PHE A 35 14.18 -6.82 -9.97
C PHE A 35 14.08 -7.19 -8.50
N LYS A 36 13.15 -6.59 -7.77
CA LYS A 36 12.88 -6.92 -6.36
C LYS A 36 11.69 -7.86 -6.28
N GLU A 37 11.67 -8.65 -5.23
CA GLU A 37 10.47 -9.41 -4.91
C GLU A 37 9.29 -8.46 -4.68
N HIS A 38 8.15 -8.75 -5.29
CA HIS A 38 6.94 -7.95 -5.09
C HIS A 38 6.54 -7.97 -3.62
N PRO A 39 6.20 -6.82 -2.99
CA PRO A 39 5.84 -6.75 -1.57
C PRO A 39 4.71 -7.69 -1.19
N TYR A 40 3.81 -7.95 -2.12
CA TYR A 40 2.69 -8.87 -1.99
C TYR A 40 3.14 -10.31 -1.71
N HIS A 41 4.13 -10.81 -2.46
CA HIS A 41 4.69 -12.16 -2.24
C HIS A 41 5.49 -12.23 -0.94
N ALA A 42 6.27 -11.19 -0.66
CA ALA A 42 7.01 -11.09 0.60
C ALA A 42 6.09 -11.07 1.81
N ALA A 43 4.99 -10.29 1.73
CA ALA A 43 3.96 -10.23 2.76
C ALA A 43 3.27 -11.58 2.92
N SER A 44 2.87 -12.22 1.80
CA SER A 44 2.21 -13.53 1.80
C SER A 44 3.06 -14.60 2.47
N ARG A 45 4.36 -14.69 2.12
CA ARG A 45 5.28 -15.63 2.77
C ARG A 45 5.40 -15.36 4.25
N TRP A 46 5.62 -14.11 4.61
CA TRP A 46 5.75 -13.73 6.01
C TRP A 46 4.49 -14.07 6.83
N MET A 47 3.30 -13.84 6.27
CA MET A 47 2.03 -14.22 6.92
C MET A 47 1.95 -15.73 7.12
N LEU A 48 2.29 -16.52 6.08
CA LEU A 48 2.31 -17.97 6.14
C LEU A 48 3.29 -18.51 7.18
N ASP A 49 4.43 -17.85 7.37
CA ASP A 49 5.45 -18.24 8.35
C ASP A 49 5.08 -17.87 9.79
N ASN A 50 4.38 -16.75 9.99
CA ASN A 50 4.22 -16.14 11.31
C ASN A 50 2.81 -16.25 11.89
N PHE A 51 1.78 -16.40 11.06
CA PHE A 51 0.42 -16.50 11.56
C PHE A 51 0.09 -17.94 11.99
N ARG A 52 -0.77 -18.04 13.00
CA ARG A 52 -1.33 -19.33 13.43
C ARG A 52 -2.30 -19.86 12.38
N ASP A 53 -2.60 -21.16 12.48
CA ASP A 53 -3.65 -21.75 11.65
C ASP A 53 -5.03 -21.20 12.01
N LYS A 54 -5.89 -21.07 11.00
CA LYS A 54 -7.28 -20.64 11.13
C LYS A 54 -7.48 -19.23 11.72
N VAL A 55 -6.56 -18.31 11.43
CA VAL A 55 -6.75 -16.90 11.76
C VAL A 55 -7.77 -16.25 10.84
N ARG A 56 -8.52 -15.30 11.37
CA ARG A 56 -9.46 -14.48 10.61
C ARG A 56 -8.77 -13.19 10.18
N ILE A 57 -8.61 -13.03 8.87
CA ILE A 57 -8.03 -11.85 8.25
C ILE A 57 -9.14 -11.06 7.57
N VAL A 58 -9.21 -9.77 7.83
CA VAL A 58 -10.09 -8.84 7.10
C VAL A 58 -9.25 -7.81 6.37
N GLY A 59 -9.78 -7.31 5.27
CA GLY A 59 -9.12 -6.27 4.46
C GLY A 59 -10.10 -5.49 3.61
N PRO A 60 -9.66 -4.39 2.99
CA PRO A 60 -10.50 -3.62 2.10
C PRO A 60 -11.06 -4.48 0.97
N HIS A 61 -12.33 -4.24 0.62
CA HIS A 61 -12.90 -4.80 -0.61
C HIS A 61 -12.21 -4.18 -1.83
N TRP A 62 -12.22 -4.88 -2.98
CA TRP A 62 -11.57 -4.50 -4.24
C TRP A 62 -10.05 -4.61 -4.26
N ASP A 63 -9.40 -4.87 -3.14
CA ASP A 63 -7.99 -5.20 -3.13
C ASP A 63 -7.80 -6.72 -3.24
N ASP A 64 -6.69 -7.15 -3.85
CA ASP A 64 -6.33 -8.55 -3.87
C ASP A 64 -6.06 -9.03 -2.45
N ARG A 65 -6.56 -10.21 -2.15
CA ARG A 65 -6.45 -10.78 -0.80
C ARG A 65 -5.09 -11.37 -0.53
N LEU A 66 -4.61 -11.18 0.66
CA LEU A 66 -3.39 -11.79 1.18
C LEU A 66 -3.72 -12.89 2.22
N PRO A 67 -2.95 -13.96 2.25
CA PRO A 67 -1.82 -14.30 1.37
C PRO A 67 -2.27 -14.87 0.02
N SER A 68 -1.49 -14.58 -1.02
CA SER A 68 -1.73 -15.05 -2.39
C SER A 68 -0.40 -15.17 -3.14
N GLY A 69 -0.41 -15.89 -4.26
CA GLY A 69 0.73 -15.98 -5.16
C GLY A 69 1.95 -16.74 -4.63
N VAL A 70 1.77 -17.60 -3.62
CA VAL A 70 2.83 -18.44 -3.04
C VAL A 70 2.38 -19.91 -2.91
N PRO A 71 1.92 -20.53 -4.01
CA PRO A 71 1.38 -21.90 -3.97
C PRO A 71 2.42 -22.96 -3.57
N GLU A 72 3.70 -22.65 -3.71
CA GLU A 72 4.82 -23.48 -3.29
C GLU A 72 5.02 -23.54 -1.78
N HIS A 73 4.40 -22.64 -1.04
CA HIS A 73 4.55 -22.63 0.42
C HIS A 73 3.77 -23.78 1.05
N PRO A 74 4.36 -24.59 1.94
CA PRO A 74 3.75 -25.82 2.47
C PRO A 74 2.45 -25.58 3.26
N ARG A 75 2.26 -24.38 3.79
CA ARG A 75 1.06 -24.00 4.53
C ARG A 75 0.00 -23.29 3.68
N TYR A 76 0.23 -23.10 2.39
CA TYR A 76 -0.74 -22.52 1.48
C TYR A 76 -1.64 -23.61 0.89
N PRO A 77 -2.97 -23.47 0.85
CA PRO A 77 -3.83 -22.38 1.34
C PRO A 77 -4.40 -22.59 2.75
N SER A 78 -3.94 -23.58 3.50
CA SER A 78 -4.61 -24.16 4.69
C SER A 78 -4.68 -23.25 5.92
N VAL A 79 -3.89 -22.17 5.94
CA VAL A 79 -3.74 -21.32 7.14
C VAL A 79 -4.92 -20.36 7.35
N PHE A 80 -5.68 -20.10 6.29
CA PHE A 80 -6.64 -18.99 6.30
C PHE A 80 -8.06 -19.47 6.03
N ASN A 81 -8.98 -18.99 6.84
CA ASN A 81 -10.40 -19.15 6.57
C ASN A 81 -10.83 -18.04 5.60
N TYR A 82 -10.65 -18.30 4.30
CA TYR A 82 -11.06 -17.41 3.22
C TYR A 82 -12.50 -17.66 2.80
N ASP A 83 -13.44 -17.58 3.73
CA ASP A 83 -14.83 -17.63 3.36
C ASP A 83 -15.28 -16.28 2.79
N GLY A 84 -15.16 -16.17 1.48
CA GLY A 84 -15.87 -15.26 0.63
C GLY A 84 -15.79 -13.78 1.00
N ARG A 85 -16.86 -13.06 0.65
CA ARG A 85 -17.02 -11.61 0.91
C ARG A 85 -17.20 -11.26 2.40
N GLU A 86 -17.30 -12.23 3.28
CA GLU A 86 -17.53 -12.01 4.71
C GLU A 86 -16.34 -11.34 5.42
N ASN A 87 -15.16 -11.43 4.82
CA ASN A 87 -13.94 -10.83 5.37
C ASN A 87 -13.54 -9.50 4.70
N GLU A 88 -14.38 -8.95 3.82
CA GLU A 88 -14.10 -7.68 3.15
C GLU A 88 -14.66 -6.50 3.94
N LEU A 89 -13.86 -5.46 4.14
CA LEU A 89 -14.31 -4.18 4.68
C LEU A 89 -14.83 -3.29 3.55
N PRO A 90 -16.11 -2.93 3.53
CA PRO A 90 -16.72 -2.18 2.42
C PRO A 90 -16.42 -0.68 2.50
N LEU A 91 -15.14 -0.31 2.47
CA LEU A 91 -14.69 1.06 2.78
C LEU A 91 -15.20 2.11 1.77
N TYR A 92 -15.35 1.75 0.48
CA TYR A 92 -15.89 2.66 -0.55
C TYR A 92 -17.42 2.64 -0.69
N GLU A 93 -18.11 1.80 0.06
CA GLU A 93 -19.56 1.87 0.09
C GLU A 93 -20.03 3.13 0.84
N PRO A 94 -21.21 3.68 0.51
CA PRO A 94 -21.76 4.83 1.23
C PRO A 94 -21.85 4.58 2.74
N ASP A 95 -21.56 5.60 3.54
CA ASP A 95 -21.55 5.53 5.01
C ASP A 95 -22.97 5.42 5.57
N THR A 96 -23.57 4.24 5.43
CA THR A 96 -24.85 3.89 6.03
C THR A 96 -24.65 3.21 7.39
N LYS A 97 -25.71 3.23 8.23
CA LYS A 97 -25.68 2.48 9.49
C LYS A 97 -25.35 1.00 9.28
N ALA A 98 -25.92 0.38 8.25
CA ALA A 98 -25.69 -1.03 7.92
C ALA A 98 -24.22 -1.31 7.60
N LYS A 99 -23.54 -0.42 6.82
CA LYS A 99 -22.12 -0.51 6.53
C LYS A 99 -21.28 -0.39 7.81
N VAL A 100 -21.58 0.60 8.66
CA VAL A 100 -20.84 0.81 9.91
C VAL A 100 -20.98 -0.40 10.81
N ASP A 101 -22.19 -0.89 11.04
CA ASP A 101 -22.46 -2.08 11.86
C ASP A 101 -21.75 -3.33 11.30
N MET A 102 -21.71 -3.48 9.97
CA MET A 102 -21.00 -4.58 9.30
C MET A 102 -19.49 -4.47 9.49
N THR A 103 -18.92 -3.29 9.28
CA THR A 103 -17.48 -3.03 9.45
C THR A 103 -17.05 -3.32 10.89
N LEU A 104 -17.78 -2.81 11.87
CA LEU A 104 -17.48 -3.04 13.29
C LEU A 104 -17.54 -4.53 13.66
N ARG A 105 -18.56 -5.26 13.20
CA ARG A 105 -18.64 -6.72 13.43
C ARG A 105 -17.45 -7.46 12.83
N ARG A 106 -17.10 -7.15 11.55
CA ARG A 106 -15.98 -7.83 10.89
C ARG A 106 -14.66 -7.55 11.57
N VAL A 107 -14.45 -6.31 12.01
CA VAL A 107 -13.24 -5.90 12.73
C VAL A 107 -13.21 -6.51 14.14
N SER A 108 -14.34 -6.58 14.87
CA SER A 108 -14.36 -7.19 16.21
C SER A 108 -14.02 -8.68 16.22
N ASP A 109 -14.31 -9.36 15.11
CA ASP A 109 -14.06 -10.79 14.97
C ASP A 109 -12.71 -11.09 14.29
N ALA A 110 -11.96 -10.08 13.86
CA ALA A 110 -10.72 -10.24 13.14
C ALA A 110 -9.52 -10.44 14.07
N ASP A 111 -8.63 -11.38 13.71
CA ASP A 111 -7.30 -11.49 14.30
C ASP A 111 -6.33 -10.49 13.68
N TYR A 112 -6.46 -10.24 12.37
CA TYR A 112 -5.60 -9.33 11.61
C TYR A 112 -6.41 -8.49 10.63
N ILE A 113 -5.93 -7.24 10.44
CA ILE A 113 -6.40 -6.35 9.37
C ILE A 113 -5.25 -6.15 8.40
N VAL A 114 -5.47 -6.44 7.12
CA VAL A 114 -4.44 -6.36 6.08
C VAL A 114 -4.87 -5.37 5.00
N PHE A 115 -4.05 -4.38 4.75
CA PHE A 115 -4.21 -3.47 3.63
C PHE A 115 -3.25 -3.88 2.51
N GLY A 116 -3.79 -4.39 1.41
CA GLY A 116 -3.02 -4.80 0.24
C GLY A 116 -2.44 -3.62 -0.54
N THR A 117 -3.07 -2.46 -0.43
CA THR A 117 -2.61 -1.21 -1.05
C THR A 117 -2.92 -0.02 -0.15
N PRO A 118 -2.17 1.09 -0.22
CA PRO A 118 -2.49 2.32 0.52
C PRO A 118 -3.69 3.07 -0.10
N ARG A 119 -4.19 2.66 -1.27
CA ARG A 119 -5.16 3.39 -2.08
C ARG A 119 -6.35 3.92 -1.28
N MET A 120 -6.99 3.09 -0.47
CA MET A 120 -8.17 3.50 0.31
C MET A 120 -7.78 4.37 1.50
N ALA A 121 -6.68 4.03 2.17
CA ALA A 121 -6.17 4.79 3.30
C ALA A 121 -5.71 6.19 2.90
N ASP A 122 -5.26 6.38 1.67
CA ASP A 122 -4.77 7.68 1.16
C ASP A 122 -5.85 8.49 0.46
N SER A 123 -6.83 7.84 -0.19
CA SER A 123 -7.86 8.55 -0.97
C SER A 123 -9.04 9.01 -0.12
N LEU A 124 -9.59 8.13 0.73
CA LEU A 124 -10.80 8.43 1.50
C LEU A 124 -10.64 9.62 2.47
N PRO A 125 -9.49 9.82 3.17
CA PRO A 125 -9.30 10.99 4.01
C PRO A 125 -9.35 12.34 3.29
N ARG A 126 -9.26 12.33 1.95
CA ARG A 126 -9.35 13.54 1.12
C ARG A 126 -10.79 14.00 0.86
N ILE A 127 -11.76 13.12 1.12
CA ILE A 127 -13.21 13.36 0.92
C ILE A 127 -13.99 13.01 2.19
N PRO A 128 -13.67 13.64 3.35
CA PRO A 128 -14.23 13.26 4.65
C PRO A 128 -15.72 13.53 4.77
N ASP A 129 -16.25 14.46 3.98
CA ASP A 129 -17.68 14.80 4.00
C ASP A 129 -18.54 13.71 3.34
N GLU A 130 -17.94 12.95 2.40
CA GLU A 130 -18.61 11.85 1.72
C GLU A 130 -18.53 10.54 2.52
N TYR A 131 -17.41 10.32 3.23
CA TYR A 131 -17.13 9.10 4.00
C TYR A 131 -16.73 9.39 5.46
N PRO A 132 -17.57 10.11 6.23
CA PRO A 132 -17.18 10.55 7.58
C PRO A 132 -16.90 9.38 8.54
N ALA A 133 -17.73 8.34 8.51
CA ALA A 133 -17.56 7.17 9.38
C ALA A 133 -16.36 6.33 8.97
N THR A 134 -16.14 6.13 7.67
CA THR A 134 -14.96 5.41 7.17
C THR A 134 -13.67 6.15 7.49
N VAL A 135 -13.63 7.47 7.32
CA VAL A 135 -12.46 8.28 7.67
C VAL A 135 -12.20 8.26 9.17
N ALA A 136 -13.24 8.30 9.99
CA ALA A 136 -13.09 8.14 11.45
C ALA A 136 -12.53 6.76 11.80
N PHE A 137 -13.03 5.69 11.18
CA PHE A 137 -12.51 4.34 11.35
C PHE A 137 -11.02 4.25 11.00
N LEU A 138 -10.61 4.74 9.81
CA LEU A 138 -9.20 4.73 9.39
C LEU A 138 -8.30 5.52 10.36
N ARG A 139 -8.73 6.69 10.81
CA ARG A 139 -7.98 7.48 11.80
C ARG A 139 -7.81 6.75 13.14
N LEU A 140 -8.83 6.07 13.59
CA LEU A 140 -8.77 5.29 14.84
C LEU A 140 -7.88 4.05 14.67
N LEU A 141 -7.94 3.39 13.52
CA LEU A 141 -7.12 2.22 13.20
C LEU A 141 -5.63 2.60 13.14
N TRP A 142 -5.27 3.60 12.33
CA TRP A 142 -3.87 4.06 12.22
C TRP A 142 -3.36 4.74 13.50
N GLY A 143 -4.27 5.23 14.33
CA GLY A 143 -3.96 5.73 15.67
C GLY A 143 -3.86 4.64 16.74
N GLU A 144 -3.94 3.36 16.37
CA GLU A 144 -3.91 2.19 17.27
C GLU A 144 -4.98 2.22 18.37
N LYS A 145 -6.11 2.88 18.11
CA LYS A 145 -7.19 3.09 19.09
C LYS A 145 -8.30 2.04 19.03
N LEU A 146 -8.21 1.10 18.10
CA LEU A 146 -9.19 0.01 17.92
C LEU A 146 -8.70 -1.34 18.48
N GLY A 147 -7.62 -1.35 19.26
CA GLY A 147 -7.02 -2.58 19.80
C GLY A 147 -6.07 -3.29 18.85
N PHE A 148 -5.91 -2.79 17.63
CA PHE A 148 -4.93 -3.27 16.65
C PHE A 148 -3.65 -2.42 16.71
N LYS A 149 -2.50 -3.06 16.42
CA LYS A 149 -1.20 -2.41 16.27
C LYS A 149 -0.62 -2.76 14.91
N LEU A 150 0.09 -1.82 14.30
CA LEU A 150 0.83 -2.08 13.09
C LEU A 150 2.00 -3.03 13.42
N ILE A 151 2.00 -4.23 12.86
CA ILE A 151 3.03 -5.24 13.11
C ILE A 151 4.06 -5.34 12.01
N LYS A 152 3.69 -5.09 10.76
CA LYS A 152 4.60 -5.20 9.62
C LYS A 152 4.15 -4.36 8.43
N THR A 153 5.11 -3.79 7.74
CA THR A 153 4.91 -3.12 6.43
C THR A 153 5.92 -3.69 5.45
N PHE A 154 5.45 -4.03 4.25
CA PHE A 154 6.27 -4.47 3.14
C PHE A 154 6.24 -3.39 2.07
N LYS A 155 7.42 -2.95 1.61
CA LYS A 155 7.52 -1.79 0.74
C LYS A 155 8.72 -1.88 -0.18
N ASN A 156 8.51 -1.65 -1.46
CA ASN A 156 9.56 -1.46 -2.44
C ASN A 156 9.62 0.01 -2.85
N ARG A 157 10.82 0.53 -2.98
CA ARG A 157 11.05 1.89 -3.47
C ARG A 157 12.01 1.87 -4.65
N PRO A 158 11.83 2.78 -5.63
CA PRO A 158 12.81 2.98 -6.69
C PRO A 158 14.18 3.26 -6.10
N ALA A 159 15.20 2.57 -6.56
CA ALA A 159 16.56 2.75 -6.08
C ALA A 159 17.59 2.60 -7.21
N PHE A 160 18.62 3.44 -7.22
CA PHE A 160 19.71 3.38 -8.17
C PHE A 160 21.02 3.82 -7.52
N LEU A 161 22.07 3.03 -7.70
CA LEU A 161 23.42 3.28 -7.14
C LEU A 161 23.42 3.63 -5.64
N GLY A 162 22.58 2.97 -4.84
CA GLY A 162 22.47 3.20 -3.40
C GLY A 162 21.56 4.36 -2.99
N PHE A 163 21.04 5.15 -3.93
CA PHE A 163 20.05 6.19 -3.68
C PHE A 163 18.66 5.61 -3.81
N THR A 164 17.80 5.90 -2.84
CA THR A 164 16.38 5.51 -2.85
C THR A 164 15.52 6.76 -3.08
N PHE A 165 14.60 6.67 -4.01
CA PHE A 165 13.66 7.74 -4.32
C PHE A 165 12.39 7.53 -3.51
N ASN A 166 11.93 8.61 -2.88
CA ASN A 166 10.66 8.64 -2.18
C ASN A 166 9.60 9.12 -3.17
N ASP A 167 8.88 8.19 -3.75
CA ASP A 167 7.84 8.48 -4.72
C ASP A 167 6.58 7.70 -4.32
N ASP A 168 5.58 8.41 -3.82
CA ASP A 168 4.33 7.82 -3.35
C ASP A 168 3.52 7.17 -4.49
N LEU A 169 3.76 7.58 -5.75
CA LEU A 169 3.09 6.98 -6.92
C LEU A 169 3.74 5.65 -7.35
N ALA A 170 5.03 5.49 -7.06
CA ALA A 170 5.79 4.28 -7.34
C ALA A 170 5.97 3.39 -6.11
N ASP A 171 5.35 3.76 -5.00
CA ASP A 171 5.53 3.11 -3.72
C ASP A 171 4.55 1.94 -3.58
N GLU A 172 5.03 0.74 -3.86
CA GLU A 172 4.30 -0.49 -3.58
C GLU A 172 4.49 -0.85 -2.11
N SER A 173 3.43 -0.71 -1.32
CA SER A 173 3.46 -1.03 0.12
C SER A 173 2.27 -1.85 0.55
N PHE A 174 2.52 -2.75 1.53
CA PHE A 174 1.52 -3.54 2.22
C PHE A 174 1.68 -3.37 3.72
N SER A 175 0.57 -3.22 4.42
CA SER A 175 0.51 -3.14 5.88
C SER A 175 -0.34 -4.28 6.44
N VAL A 176 0.21 -4.99 7.42
CA VAL A 176 -0.39 -6.14 8.10
C VAL A 176 -0.57 -5.83 9.57
#